data_cd3422b815afac2dfae4a5538dbf7c2e
#
_entry.id   cd3422b815afac2dfae4a5538dbf7c2e
#
_cell.length_a   1.000
_cell.length_b   1.000
_cell.length_c   1.000
_cell.angle_alpha   90.00
_cell.angle_beta   90.00
_cell.angle_gamma   90.00
#
_symmetry.space_group_name_H-M   'P 1'
#
loop_
_entity.id
_entity.type
_entity.pdbx_description
1 polymer ?
#
loop_
_entity_poly.entity_id
_entity_poly.type
_entity_poly.pdbx_seq_one_letter_code
_entity_poly.pdbx_strand_id
1 'polypeptide(L)'
;MTNKRAYKALIQMLHQKRSTTEWDALLNDLLTPKERESLAERWQIIQLLASGMPQREIAKKLSLSISKITRGSRVLQQGRGGFKQALKKMKK
;
A
#
# COMPACT_ATOMS: atom_id res chain seq x y z
N MET A 1 10.47 -14.58 14.04
CA MET A 1 11.28 -14.97 12.88
C MET A 1 10.41 -15.21 11.65
N THR A 2 10.75 -14.59 10.51
CA THR A 2 9.95 -14.73 9.31
C THR A 2 10.18 -16.09 8.67
N ASN A 3 9.11 -16.81 8.42
CA ASN A 3 9.17 -18.09 7.71
C ASN A 3 9.16 -17.80 6.21
N LYS A 4 10.32 -17.94 5.57
CA LYS A 4 10.47 -17.64 4.14
C LYS A 4 9.56 -18.47 3.25
N ARG A 5 9.33 -19.74 3.62
CA ARG A 5 8.43 -20.60 2.84
C ARG A 5 6.99 -20.12 2.92
N ALA A 6 6.56 -19.75 4.13
CA ALA A 6 5.21 -19.25 4.34
C ALA A 6 4.99 -17.94 3.58
N TYR A 7 5.98 -17.04 3.62
CA TYR A 7 5.88 -15.78 2.90
C TYR A 7 5.83 -16.01 1.38
N LYS A 8 6.66 -16.91 0.89
CA LYS A 8 6.68 -17.26 -0.54
C LYS A 8 5.34 -17.84 -0.99
N ALA A 9 4.77 -18.72 -0.15
CA ALA A 9 3.46 -19.31 -0.43
C ALA A 9 2.38 -18.23 -0.49
N LEU A 10 2.46 -17.24 0.40
CA LEU A 10 1.54 -16.11 0.40
C LEU A 10 1.65 -15.33 -0.93
N ILE A 11 2.88 -15.02 -1.36
CA ILE A 11 3.10 -14.32 -2.61
C ILE A 11 2.50 -15.09 -3.78
N GLN A 12 2.69 -16.41 -3.81
CA GLN A 12 2.15 -17.25 -4.87
C GLN A 12 0.62 -17.21 -4.89
N MET A 13 0.01 -17.25 -3.71
CA MET A 13 -1.45 -17.16 -3.62
C MET A 13 -1.94 -15.79 -4.10
N LEU A 14 -1.27 -14.72 -3.68
CA LEU A 14 -1.64 -13.36 -4.09
C LEU A 14 -1.46 -13.14 -5.59
N HIS A 15 -0.55 -13.89 -6.20
CA HIS A 15 -0.28 -13.77 -7.64
C HIS A 15 -1.42 -14.30 -8.53
N GLN A 16 -2.35 -15.07 -7.96
CA GLN A 16 -3.48 -15.58 -8.70
C GLN A 16 -4.37 -14.44 -9.19
N LYS A 17 -4.91 -14.62 -10.39
CA LYS A 17 -5.80 -13.61 -10.98
C LYS A 17 -7.14 -13.55 -10.25
N ARG A 18 -7.62 -12.36 -9.97
CA ARG A 18 -8.87 -12.13 -9.25
C ARG A 18 -9.61 -10.92 -9.78
N SER A 19 -10.95 -10.99 -9.75
CA SER A 19 -11.79 -9.83 -9.98
C SER A 19 -11.72 -8.91 -8.76
N THR A 20 -12.21 -7.69 -8.90
CA THR A 20 -12.27 -6.74 -7.78
C THR A 20 -13.08 -7.32 -6.61
N THR A 21 -14.20 -7.97 -6.91
CA THR A 21 -15.03 -8.59 -5.89
C THR A 21 -14.28 -9.70 -5.15
N GLU A 22 -13.52 -10.49 -5.89
CA GLU A 22 -12.72 -11.56 -5.30
C GLU A 22 -11.60 -11.01 -4.43
N TRP A 23 -10.97 -9.91 -4.86
CA TRP A 23 -9.94 -9.24 -4.06
C TRP A 23 -10.52 -8.72 -2.76
N ASP A 24 -11.70 -8.10 -2.83
CA ASP A 24 -12.35 -7.58 -1.64
C ASP A 24 -12.63 -8.69 -0.62
N ALA A 25 -13.16 -9.82 -1.10
CA ALA A 25 -13.42 -10.96 -0.23
C ALA A 25 -12.14 -11.50 0.41
N LEU A 26 -11.08 -11.65 -0.38
CA LEU A 26 -9.81 -12.16 0.12
C LEU A 26 -9.21 -11.24 1.19
N LEU A 27 -9.20 -9.95 0.93
CA LEU A 27 -8.62 -8.99 1.88
C LEU A 27 -9.43 -8.93 3.17
N ASN A 28 -10.75 -9.08 3.07
CA ASN A 28 -11.60 -9.14 4.26
C ASN A 28 -11.29 -10.38 5.11
N ASP A 29 -11.00 -11.50 4.47
CA ASP A 29 -10.65 -12.73 5.20
C ASP A 29 -9.22 -12.70 5.73
N LEU A 30 -8.31 -12.15 4.96
CA LEU A 30 -6.88 -12.19 5.27
C LEU A 30 -6.49 -11.18 6.36
N LEU A 31 -7.13 -10.03 6.37
CA LEU A 31 -6.76 -8.92 7.23
C LEU A 31 -7.86 -8.54 8.20
N THR A 32 -7.45 -8.05 9.37
CA THR A 32 -8.40 -7.44 10.31
C THR A 32 -8.88 -6.11 9.72
N PRO A 33 -10.04 -5.59 10.20
CA PRO A 33 -10.51 -4.28 9.73
C PRO A 33 -9.46 -3.18 9.88
N LYS A 34 -8.72 -3.19 10.98
CA LYS A 34 -7.68 -2.19 11.23
C LYS A 34 -6.52 -2.32 10.24
N GLU A 35 -6.15 -3.55 9.91
CA GLU A 35 -5.10 -3.79 8.93
C GLU A 35 -5.51 -3.33 7.52
N ARG A 36 -6.77 -3.59 7.14
CA ARG A 36 -7.29 -3.10 5.86
C ARG A 36 -7.24 -1.58 5.79
N GLU A 37 -7.65 -0.93 6.87
CA GLU A 37 -7.61 0.52 6.98
C GLU A 37 -6.19 1.05 6.82
N SER A 38 -5.23 0.41 7.48
CA SER A 38 -3.81 0.78 7.37
C SER A 38 -3.28 0.66 5.94
N LEU A 39 -3.64 -0.42 5.27
CA LEU A 39 -3.19 -0.61 3.89
C LEU A 39 -3.78 0.45 2.96
N ALA A 40 -5.08 0.72 3.12
CA ALA A 40 -5.75 1.73 2.30
C ALA A 40 -5.12 3.11 2.53
N GLU A 41 -4.81 3.42 3.78
CA GLU A 41 -4.16 4.67 4.16
C GLU A 41 -2.78 4.80 3.52
N ARG A 42 -2.00 3.73 3.55
CA ARG A 42 -0.66 3.73 2.93
C ARG A 42 -0.73 4.01 1.43
N TRP A 43 -1.67 3.37 0.76
CA TRP A 43 -1.83 3.58 -0.67
C TRP A 43 -2.25 5.02 -0.98
N GLN A 44 -3.18 5.56 -0.17
CA GLN A 44 -3.63 6.93 -0.34
C GLN A 44 -2.48 7.93 -0.20
N ILE A 45 -1.62 7.72 0.80
CA ILE A 45 -0.43 8.55 1.00
C ILE A 45 0.47 8.51 -0.24
N ILE A 46 0.71 7.30 -0.76
CA ILE A 46 1.56 7.11 -1.93
C ILE A 46 1.00 7.84 -3.15
N GLN A 47 -0.31 7.75 -3.36
CA GLN A 47 -0.95 8.45 -4.49
C GLN A 47 -0.79 9.96 -4.40
N LEU A 48 -0.97 10.51 -3.21
CA LEU A 48 -0.85 11.95 -3.00
C LEU A 48 0.60 12.42 -3.14
N LEU A 49 1.55 11.64 -2.63
CA LEU A 49 2.97 11.95 -2.81
C LEU A 49 3.33 11.94 -4.30
N ALA A 50 2.84 10.95 -5.03
CA ALA A 50 3.12 10.84 -6.45
C ALA A 50 2.52 11.98 -7.26
N SER A 51 1.44 12.58 -6.77
CA SER A 51 0.81 13.72 -7.41
C SER A 51 1.59 15.03 -7.20
N GLY A 52 2.59 15.00 -6.33
CA GLY A 52 3.41 16.18 -6.03
C GLY A 52 2.92 16.99 -4.85
N MET A 53 1.92 16.53 -4.15
CA MET A 53 1.42 17.26 -2.97
C MET A 53 2.48 17.29 -1.87
N PRO A 54 2.75 18.46 -1.26
CA PRO A 54 3.72 18.55 -0.16
C PRO A 54 3.29 17.70 1.03
N GLN A 55 4.28 17.15 1.74
CA GLN A 55 4.00 16.25 2.86
C GLN A 55 3.10 16.86 3.92
N ARG A 56 3.30 18.14 4.24
CA ARG A 56 2.48 18.82 5.23
C ARG A 56 1.01 18.90 4.82
N GLU A 57 0.77 19.13 3.54
CA GLU A 57 -0.59 19.19 3.02
C GLU A 57 -1.26 17.83 3.07
N ILE A 58 -0.50 16.78 2.78
CA ILE A 58 -1.03 15.41 2.85
C ILE A 58 -1.43 15.09 4.29
N ALA A 59 -0.53 15.38 5.24
CA ALA A 59 -0.79 15.13 6.66
C ALA A 59 -2.07 15.83 7.10
N LYS A 60 -2.23 17.08 6.69
CA LYS A 60 -3.41 17.88 7.03
C LYS A 60 -4.66 17.33 6.37
N LYS A 61 -4.57 17.03 5.10
CA LYS A 61 -5.71 16.52 4.32
C LYS A 61 -6.23 15.21 4.87
N LEU A 62 -5.34 14.31 5.26
CA LEU A 62 -5.71 12.99 5.74
C LEU A 62 -5.84 12.90 7.26
N SER A 63 -5.55 13.98 7.96
CA SER A 63 -5.53 14.02 9.43
C SER A 63 -4.61 12.95 10.01
N LEU A 64 -3.41 12.87 9.43
CA LEU A 64 -2.40 11.90 9.84
C LEU A 64 -1.14 12.60 10.33
N SER A 65 -0.33 11.88 11.10
CA SER A 65 0.94 12.43 11.57
C SER A 65 1.89 12.61 10.39
N ILE A 66 2.74 13.64 10.48
CA ILE A 66 3.74 13.88 9.45
C ILE A 66 4.71 12.70 9.34
N SER A 67 4.94 11.97 10.45
CA SER A 67 5.82 10.79 10.44
C SER A 67 5.33 9.71 9.47
N LYS A 68 4.03 9.50 9.42
CA LYS A 68 3.45 8.52 8.49
C LYS A 68 3.71 8.92 7.04
N ILE A 69 3.59 10.21 6.75
CA ILE A 69 3.81 10.71 5.40
C ILE A 69 5.29 10.61 5.03
N THR A 70 6.16 11.00 5.96
CA THR A 70 7.61 10.92 5.74
C THR A 70 8.05 9.48 5.51
N ARG A 71 7.48 8.54 6.26
CA ARG A 71 7.76 7.11 6.05
C ARG A 71 7.33 6.67 4.66
N GLY A 72 6.13 7.08 4.23
CA GLY A 72 5.63 6.77 2.90
C GLY A 72 6.54 7.29 1.80
N SER A 73 7.01 8.53 1.98
CA SER A 73 7.94 9.15 1.03
C SER A 73 9.23 8.35 0.93
N ARG A 74 9.77 7.93 2.07
CA ARG A 74 11.00 7.14 2.11
C ARG A 74 10.83 5.81 1.40
N VAL A 75 9.73 5.12 1.66
CA VAL A 75 9.46 3.84 1.01
C VAL A 75 9.28 4.01 -0.49
N LEU A 76 8.58 5.06 -0.90
CA LEU A 76 8.38 5.34 -2.33
C LEU A 76 9.70 5.56 -3.05
N GLN A 77 10.61 6.30 -2.43
CA GLN A 77 11.88 6.67 -3.06
C GLN A 77 12.98 5.62 -2.91
N GLN A 78 13.05 4.97 -1.76
CA GLN A 78 14.17 4.08 -1.42
C GLN A 78 13.75 2.63 -1.22
N GLY A 79 12.49 2.30 -1.41
CA GLY A 79 12.01 0.95 -1.28
C GLY A 79 12.38 0.09 -2.49
N ARG A 80 11.78 -1.09 -2.58
CA ARG A 80 12.10 -2.06 -3.62
C ARG A 80 11.35 -1.83 -4.93
N GLY A 81 10.67 -0.72 -5.05
CA GLY A 81 10.02 -0.33 -6.30
C GLY A 81 8.58 -0.81 -6.47
N GLY A 82 8.01 -1.49 -5.47
CA GLY A 82 6.64 -1.99 -5.57
C GLY A 82 5.62 -0.90 -5.80
N PHE A 83 5.71 0.17 -5.04
CA PHE A 83 4.78 1.30 -5.19
C PHE A 83 4.97 2.01 -6.53
N LYS A 84 6.22 2.18 -6.96
CA LYS A 84 6.50 2.81 -8.26
C LYS A 84 5.89 2.00 -9.39
N GLN A 85 6.02 0.68 -9.33
CA GLN A 85 5.43 -0.21 -10.32
C GLN A 85 3.90 -0.14 -10.31
N ALA A 86 3.31 -0.15 -9.11
CA ALA A 86 1.85 -0.06 -8.96
C ALA A 86 1.33 1.24 -9.56
N LEU A 87 1.99 2.36 -9.26
CA LEU A 87 1.62 3.66 -9.80
C LEU A 87 1.73 3.68 -11.32
N LYS A 88 2.79 3.11 -11.85
CA LYS A 88 3.01 3.04 -13.30
C LYS A 88 1.91 2.24 -13.99
N LYS A 89 1.50 1.13 -13.38
CA LYS A 89 0.43 0.29 -13.93
C LYS A 89 -0.93 0.97 -13.88
N MET A 90 -1.15 1.85 -12.91
CA MET A 90 -2.40 2.60 -12.81
C MET A 90 -2.52 3.68 -13.89
N LYS A 91 -1.40 4.15 -14.40
CA LYS A 91 -1.38 5.11 -15.50
C LYS A 91 -1.46 4.34 -16.82
N LYS A 92 -2.49 4.51 -17.54
CA LYS A 92 -2.60 3.90 -18.86
C LYS A 92 -2.78 4.94 -19.90
#